data_59852f121668bb90760550c9ac9c0591
#
_entry.id   59852f121668bb90760550c9ac9c0591
#
_cell.length_a   1.000
_cell.length_b   1.000
_cell.length_c   1.000
_cell.angle_alpha   90.00
_cell.angle_beta   90.00
_cell.angle_gamma   90.00
#
_symmetry.space_group_name_H-M   'P 1'
#
loop_
_entity.id
_entity.type
_entity.pdbx_description
1 polymer ?
#
loop_
_entity_poly.entity_id
_entity_poly.type
_entity_poly.pdbx_seq_one_letter_code
_entity_poly.pdbx_strand_id
1 'polypeptide(L)'
;MSSPIRPVGPAWTWAPLAPALVRRLGYPLGLLPTAADRLWRVRTEWVTIVPMSLVSKAGSVGFGLPGSSSAPFADRVRTAVGRYGPLVFGLDPSGDLLTGWSLPDTPDGLERFVDIVLDASVGAVGVVKPQAAFYERHGWRGIRSLARLVESCRGAGLLVLLDAKRGDIGSTSQAYAEAYLGPDAGIPVDAITVTPYLGFAAMQPILDRAVASDAGVFVVTRSSNAEGRALQSARHADTVTVEQHLVANIAAENNRLAPGRVGPIGSVFGPTHGPPTDFDLRAMNGLFLAPGVGAQGATPATVAACFADCPDRVLASASRSLLAVGPDPSRLRHSAQTLAAHLRDALRT
;
A
#
# COMPACT_ATOMS: atom_id res chain seq x y z
N MET A 1 -49.82 -23.35 -7.27
CA MET A 1 -50.14 -22.61 -6.02
C MET A 1 -48.84 -22.01 -5.48
N SER A 2 -48.56 -20.79 -5.86
CA SER A 2 -47.36 -20.04 -5.49
C SER A 2 -47.70 -19.05 -4.37
N SER A 3 -47.13 -19.24 -3.21
CA SER A 3 -47.26 -18.32 -2.06
C SER A 3 -46.45 -17.06 -2.30
N PRO A 4 -46.94 -15.86 -1.99
CA PRO A 4 -46.17 -14.61 -2.15
C PRO A 4 -45.14 -14.45 -1.03
N ILE A 5 -43.90 -14.15 -1.41
CA ILE A 5 -42.81 -13.75 -0.50
C ILE A 5 -43.13 -12.37 0.05
N ARG A 6 -43.26 -12.26 1.40
CA ARG A 6 -43.36 -10.96 2.06
C ARG A 6 -41.99 -10.30 2.17
N PRO A 7 -41.85 -9.00 1.83
CA PRO A 7 -40.60 -8.28 2.05
C PRO A 7 -40.44 -7.99 3.55
N VAL A 8 -39.36 -8.49 4.17
CA VAL A 8 -38.93 -8.13 5.52
C VAL A 8 -37.86 -7.03 5.36
N GLY A 9 -38.32 -5.78 5.35
CA GLY A 9 -37.45 -4.60 5.43
C GLY A 9 -37.83 -3.73 6.63
N PRO A 10 -36.89 -3.06 7.28
CA PRO A 10 -37.21 -2.14 8.37
C PRO A 10 -38.08 -0.97 7.85
N ALA A 11 -39.18 -0.71 8.56
CA ALA A 11 -40.04 0.44 8.26
C ALA A 11 -39.28 1.76 8.59
N TRP A 12 -39.02 2.57 7.58
CA TRP A 12 -38.43 3.90 7.72
C TRP A 12 -39.54 4.91 8.03
N THR A 13 -39.42 5.64 9.15
CA THR A 13 -40.36 6.72 9.49
C THR A 13 -39.65 8.07 9.43
N TRP A 14 -40.32 9.07 8.89
CA TRP A 14 -39.87 10.44 8.81
C TRP A 14 -40.38 11.24 10.02
N ALA A 15 -39.49 11.98 10.68
CA ALA A 15 -39.87 12.93 11.72
C ALA A 15 -39.18 14.29 11.53
N PRO A 16 -39.85 15.41 11.69
CA PRO A 16 -39.24 16.73 11.67
C PRO A 16 -38.38 16.96 12.94
N LEU A 17 -37.29 17.72 12.78
CA LEU A 17 -36.43 18.14 13.90
C LEU A 17 -37.22 18.99 14.90
N ALA A 18 -37.18 18.61 16.17
CA ALA A 18 -37.73 19.46 17.23
C ALA A 18 -36.84 20.70 17.43
N PRO A 19 -37.44 21.92 17.54
CA PRO A 19 -36.70 23.20 17.69
C PRO A 19 -35.71 23.24 18.87
N ALA A 20 -35.91 22.38 19.89
CA ALA A 20 -35.03 22.27 21.06
C ALA A 20 -33.67 21.62 20.75
N LEU A 21 -33.59 20.82 19.70
CA LEU A 21 -32.34 20.13 19.31
C LEU A 21 -31.42 21.10 18.52
N VAL A 22 -31.99 22.02 17.75
CA VAL A 22 -31.24 22.99 16.96
C VAL A 22 -30.51 23.99 17.89
N ARG A 23 -31.11 24.37 19.02
CA ARG A 23 -30.47 25.24 20.04
C ARG A 23 -29.26 24.58 20.74
N ARG A 24 -29.28 23.28 20.90
CA ARG A 24 -28.19 22.54 21.58
C ARG A 24 -26.94 22.39 20.71
N LEU A 25 -27.08 22.55 19.40
CA LEU A 25 -26.00 22.45 18.42
C LEU A 25 -25.39 23.80 18.03
N GLY A 26 -25.84 24.93 18.62
CA GLY A 26 -25.21 26.24 18.46
C GLY A 26 -25.50 26.99 17.13
N TYR A 27 -26.53 26.59 16.37
CA TYR A 27 -26.88 27.23 15.11
C TYR A 27 -27.76 28.48 15.34
N PRO A 28 -27.50 29.62 14.69
CA PRO A 28 -28.37 30.83 14.77
C PRO A 28 -29.70 30.56 14.07
N LEU A 29 -30.81 31.00 14.72
CA LEU A 29 -32.21 30.75 14.36
C LEU A 29 -32.67 31.31 12.99
N GLY A 30 -31.77 31.86 12.17
CA GLY A 30 -32.09 32.41 10.84
C GLY A 30 -31.86 31.48 9.65
N LEU A 31 -31.36 30.28 9.87
CA LEU A 31 -31.05 29.29 8.82
C LEU A 31 -31.77 27.97 9.10
N LEU A 32 -33.09 27.99 9.11
CA LEU A 32 -33.86 26.74 9.12
C LEU A 32 -33.82 26.11 7.71
N PRO A 33 -33.48 24.83 7.58
CA PRO A 33 -33.46 24.14 6.30
C PRO A 33 -34.83 24.09 5.64
N THR A 34 -34.87 24.25 4.34
CA THR A 34 -36.09 24.08 3.54
C THR A 34 -36.50 22.60 3.51
N ALA A 35 -37.73 22.32 3.09
CA ALA A 35 -38.37 20.99 3.12
C ALA A 35 -37.56 19.81 2.44
N ALA A 36 -36.39 20.10 1.86
CA ALA A 36 -35.49 19.12 1.25
C ALA A 36 -34.48 18.49 2.22
N ASP A 37 -34.24 19.09 3.38
CA ASP A 37 -33.26 18.62 4.36
C ASP A 37 -33.93 17.73 5.41
N ARG A 38 -33.81 16.45 5.29
CA ARG A 38 -34.49 15.45 6.11
C ARG A 38 -33.49 14.58 6.89
N LEU A 39 -33.85 14.23 8.12
CA LEU A 39 -33.06 13.34 8.97
C LEU A 39 -33.59 11.90 8.89
N TRP A 40 -32.63 10.94 8.85
CA TRP A 40 -32.92 9.53 8.90
C TRP A 40 -32.67 8.97 10.31
N ARG A 41 -33.61 8.23 10.86
CA ARG A 41 -33.49 7.55 12.15
C ARG A 41 -33.11 6.08 11.92
N VAL A 42 -31.94 5.67 12.37
CA VAL A 42 -31.55 4.27 12.56
C VAL A 42 -31.78 3.94 14.04
N ARG A 43 -32.23 2.75 14.32
CA ARG A 43 -32.92 2.31 15.55
C ARG A 43 -32.23 2.59 16.90
N THR A 44 -31.05 3.20 16.95
CA THR A 44 -30.32 3.52 18.20
C THR A 44 -29.53 4.82 18.20
N GLU A 45 -29.27 5.47 17.08
CA GLU A 45 -28.47 6.71 17.06
C GLU A 45 -28.94 7.71 15.97
N TRP A 46 -28.79 9.01 16.22
CA TRP A 46 -29.10 10.06 15.27
C TRP A 46 -27.87 10.37 14.43
N VAL A 47 -27.96 10.18 13.12
CA VAL A 47 -26.93 10.63 12.17
C VAL A 47 -27.37 11.93 11.54
N THR A 48 -26.59 13.00 11.73
CA THR A 48 -26.81 14.28 11.07
C THR A 48 -26.07 14.26 9.74
N ILE A 49 -26.79 14.25 8.61
CA ILE A 49 -26.22 14.45 7.29
C ILE A 49 -26.19 15.95 7.05
N VAL A 50 -25.01 16.55 7.00
CA VAL A 50 -24.83 17.96 6.63
C VAL A 50 -24.83 18.06 5.11
N PRO A 51 -25.72 18.86 4.47
CA PRO A 51 -25.72 19.00 3.02
C PRO A 51 -24.42 19.63 2.53
N MET A 52 -23.88 19.11 1.44
CA MET A 52 -22.63 19.60 0.80
C MET A 52 -22.66 21.09 0.45
N SER A 53 -23.85 21.71 0.31
CA SER A 53 -24.01 23.14 0.06
C SER A 53 -23.58 24.05 1.22
N LEU A 54 -23.47 23.54 2.44
CA LEU A 54 -22.99 24.30 3.61
C LEU A 54 -21.46 24.28 3.77
N VAL A 55 -20.77 23.33 3.15
CA VAL A 55 -19.31 23.22 3.18
C VAL A 55 -18.64 24.27 2.26
N SER A 56 -19.33 24.77 1.25
CA SER A 56 -18.76 25.73 0.27
C SER A 56 -18.74 27.19 0.74
N LYS A 57 -19.36 27.53 1.87
CA LYS A 57 -19.40 28.90 2.41
C LYS A 57 -18.51 29.17 3.63
N ALA A 58 -17.89 28.11 4.20
CA ALA A 58 -16.76 28.32 5.08
C ALA A 58 -15.56 28.63 4.16
N GLY A 59 -15.10 29.90 4.22
CA GLY A 59 -14.01 30.37 3.39
C GLY A 59 -12.88 29.33 3.35
N SER A 60 -12.32 29.14 2.17
CA SER A 60 -11.21 28.25 1.89
C SER A 60 -10.03 28.59 2.82
N VAL A 61 -10.04 28.05 4.02
CA VAL A 61 -8.82 27.78 4.74
C VAL A 61 -8.24 26.60 3.97
N GLY A 62 -7.35 26.90 3.04
CA GLY A 62 -6.57 25.90 2.34
C GLY A 62 -5.79 25.14 3.38
N PHE A 63 -6.33 24.01 3.86
CA PHE A 63 -5.51 22.91 4.29
C PHE A 63 -4.86 22.41 3.01
N GLY A 64 -3.76 23.06 2.62
CA GLY A 64 -2.81 22.50 1.70
C GLY A 64 -2.37 21.19 2.36
N LEU A 65 -2.87 20.06 1.86
CA LEU A 65 -2.21 18.78 2.07
C LEU A 65 -0.74 19.03 1.72
N PRO A 66 0.22 18.63 2.57
CA PRO A 66 1.63 18.76 2.25
C PRO A 66 1.81 18.13 0.88
N GLY A 67 2.28 18.94 -0.09
CA GLY A 67 2.17 18.71 -1.51
C GLY A 67 2.50 17.29 -1.89
N SER A 68 1.65 16.68 -2.70
CA SER A 68 2.07 15.57 -3.54
C SER A 68 3.31 16.06 -4.28
N SER A 69 4.48 15.53 -3.93
CA SER A 69 5.70 15.82 -4.66
C SER A 69 5.41 15.51 -6.13
N SER A 70 5.51 16.48 -7.02
CA SER A 70 5.30 16.30 -8.47
C SER A 70 6.43 15.45 -9.10
N ALA A 71 7.29 14.87 -8.29
CA ALA A 71 8.40 14.04 -8.73
C ALA A 71 7.93 12.59 -8.98
N PRO A 72 8.37 11.94 -10.06
CA PRO A 72 8.09 10.54 -10.36
C PRO A 72 8.42 9.62 -9.18
N PHE A 73 7.67 8.54 -9.02
CA PHE A 73 7.82 7.60 -7.90
C PHE A 73 9.28 7.13 -7.69
N ALA A 74 9.97 6.75 -8.77
CA ALA A 74 11.36 6.28 -8.70
C ALA A 74 12.32 7.34 -8.13
N ASP A 75 12.10 8.63 -8.44
CA ASP A 75 12.90 9.73 -7.92
C ASP A 75 12.63 10.00 -6.44
N ARG A 76 11.37 9.89 -6.02
CA ARG A 76 10.99 9.96 -4.59
C ARG A 76 11.62 8.81 -3.80
N VAL A 77 11.61 7.59 -4.33
CA VAL A 77 12.28 6.43 -3.74
C VAL A 77 13.79 6.67 -3.65
N ARG A 78 14.44 7.14 -4.72
CA ARG A 78 15.87 7.43 -4.71
C ARG A 78 16.24 8.44 -3.61
N THR A 79 15.43 9.47 -3.44
CA THR A 79 15.61 10.47 -2.38
C THR A 79 15.47 9.83 -0.99
N ALA A 80 14.43 9.00 -0.78
CA ALA A 80 14.20 8.31 0.48
C ALA A 80 15.33 7.32 0.81
N VAL A 81 15.78 6.52 -0.17
CA VAL A 81 16.89 5.58 -0.03
C VAL A 81 18.21 6.31 0.27
N GLY A 82 18.47 7.43 -0.39
CA GLY A 82 19.65 8.26 -0.13
C GLY A 82 19.72 8.72 1.33
N ARG A 83 18.58 9.06 1.92
CA ARG A 83 18.49 9.54 3.31
C ARG A 83 18.47 8.40 4.32
N TYR A 84 17.66 7.38 4.14
CA TYR A 84 17.36 6.37 5.15
C TYR A 84 17.95 4.99 4.85
N GLY A 85 18.44 4.73 3.62
CA GLY A 85 18.88 3.42 3.16
C GLY A 85 17.79 2.64 2.43
N PRO A 86 18.14 1.47 1.87
CA PRO A 86 17.27 0.71 0.97
C PRO A 86 16.25 -0.20 1.69
N LEU A 87 16.16 -0.11 3.03
CA LEU A 87 15.23 -0.91 3.79
C LEU A 87 13.78 -0.48 3.56
N VAL A 88 12.91 -1.44 3.28
CA VAL A 88 11.46 -1.33 3.32
C VAL A 88 10.97 -2.02 4.58
N PHE A 89 10.38 -1.27 5.51
CA PHE A 89 9.86 -1.84 6.74
C PHE A 89 8.47 -2.45 6.52
N GLY A 90 8.38 -3.78 6.61
CA GLY A 90 7.14 -4.51 6.48
C GLY A 90 6.27 -4.41 7.73
N LEU A 91 5.03 -3.98 7.56
CA LEU A 91 4.05 -3.76 8.63
C LEU A 91 2.95 -4.83 8.55
N ASP A 92 3.28 -6.02 9.07
CA ASP A 92 2.52 -7.25 8.87
C ASP A 92 1.95 -7.77 10.22
N PRO A 93 0.79 -7.26 10.71
CA PRO A 93 0.21 -7.61 12.00
C PRO A 93 -0.51 -8.97 11.96
N SER A 94 0.25 -10.07 11.97
CA SER A 94 -0.33 -11.41 12.14
C SER A 94 -0.92 -11.58 13.54
N GLY A 95 -1.85 -12.54 13.71
CA GLY A 95 -2.44 -12.83 15.01
C GLY A 95 -1.40 -13.19 16.07
N ASP A 96 -0.42 -14.01 15.70
CA ASP A 96 0.69 -14.40 16.58
C ASP A 96 1.55 -13.19 16.98
N LEU A 97 1.78 -12.26 16.06
CA LEU A 97 2.52 -11.04 16.38
C LEU A 97 1.75 -10.16 17.36
N LEU A 98 0.46 -9.90 17.10
CA LEU A 98 -0.37 -9.09 17.99
C LEU A 98 -0.40 -9.70 19.40
N THR A 99 -0.62 -11.02 19.50
CA THR A 99 -0.61 -11.75 20.77
C THR A 99 0.77 -11.66 21.44
N GLY A 100 1.85 -11.86 20.70
CA GLY A 100 3.23 -11.74 21.21
C GLY A 100 3.56 -10.33 21.72
N TRP A 101 2.88 -9.31 21.22
CA TRP A 101 2.98 -7.92 21.69
C TRP A 101 1.99 -7.60 22.84
N SER A 102 1.29 -8.60 23.36
CA SER A 102 0.20 -8.42 24.35
C SER A 102 -0.92 -7.50 23.85
N LEU A 103 -1.16 -7.50 22.53
CA LEU A 103 -2.27 -6.84 21.89
C LEU A 103 -3.34 -7.89 21.55
N PRO A 104 -4.63 -7.58 21.71
CA PRO A 104 -5.68 -8.50 21.29
C PRO A 104 -5.68 -8.64 19.76
N ASP A 105 -5.97 -9.83 19.25
CA ASP A 105 -6.16 -10.07 17.81
C ASP A 105 -7.54 -9.59 17.34
N THR A 106 -7.76 -8.28 17.44
CA THR A 106 -9.00 -7.56 17.14
C THR A 106 -8.68 -6.25 16.39
N PRO A 107 -9.69 -5.59 15.81
CA PRO A 107 -9.48 -4.25 15.24
C PRO A 107 -8.87 -3.23 16.21
N ASP A 108 -9.18 -3.30 17.51
CA ASP A 108 -8.61 -2.38 18.50
C ASP A 108 -7.13 -2.67 18.77
N GLY A 109 -6.71 -3.94 18.77
CA GLY A 109 -5.30 -4.31 18.83
C GLY A 109 -4.54 -3.90 17.57
N LEU A 110 -5.19 -4.00 16.42
CA LEU A 110 -4.64 -3.52 15.14
C LEU A 110 -4.42 -2.00 15.14
N GLU A 111 -5.34 -1.22 15.71
CA GLU A 111 -5.16 0.25 15.86
C GLU A 111 -3.93 0.58 16.72
N ARG A 112 -3.72 -0.14 17.84
CA ARG A 112 -2.54 0.02 18.68
C ARG A 112 -1.25 -0.38 17.96
N PHE A 113 -1.29 -1.47 17.18
CA PHE A 113 -0.17 -1.85 16.33
C PHE A 113 0.21 -0.72 15.36
N VAL A 114 -0.78 -0.10 14.73
CA VAL A 114 -0.57 1.03 13.81
C VAL A 114 0.15 2.19 14.51
N ASP A 115 -0.27 2.55 15.73
CA ASP A 115 0.39 3.63 16.49
C ASP A 115 1.86 3.31 16.78
N ILE A 116 2.14 2.08 17.22
CA ILE A 116 3.49 1.62 17.56
C ILE A 116 4.41 1.64 16.33
N VAL A 117 3.96 1.07 15.20
CA VAL A 117 4.82 0.98 14.02
C VAL A 117 4.98 2.32 13.30
N LEU A 118 4.00 3.21 13.40
CA LEU A 118 4.12 4.57 12.89
C LEU A 118 5.22 5.33 13.64
N ASP A 119 5.19 5.32 14.99
CA ASP A 119 6.25 5.94 15.80
C ASP A 119 7.62 5.33 15.49
N ALA A 120 7.70 4.01 15.37
CA ALA A 120 8.96 3.33 15.05
C ALA A 120 9.52 3.71 13.67
N SER A 121 8.65 3.94 12.68
CA SER A 121 9.04 4.15 11.28
C SER A 121 9.50 5.58 10.98
N VAL A 122 8.88 6.58 11.61
CA VAL A 122 9.17 8.00 11.37
C VAL A 122 10.63 8.32 11.73
N GLY A 123 11.38 8.82 10.73
CA GLY A 123 12.81 9.14 10.91
C GLY A 123 13.75 7.93 10.89
N ALA A 124 13.24 6.70 10.77
CA ALA A 124 14.03 5.47 10.72
C ALA A 124 14.16 4.90 9.30
N VAL A 125 13.10 4.93 8.54
CA VAL A 125 13.04 4.39 7.18
C VAL A 125 12.39 5.39 6.23
N GLY A 126 12.60 5.23 4.92
CA GLY A 126 11.95 6.06 3.91
C GLY A 126 10.72 5.42 3.28
N VAL A 127 10.60 4.09 3.39
CA VAL A 127 9.52 3.31 2.77
C VAL A 127 8.96 2.30 3.76
N VAL A 128 7.65 2.24 3.87
CA VAL A 128 6.94 1.21 4.63
C VAL A 128 6.08 0.35 3.70
N LYS A 129 5.85 -0.90 4.08
CA LYS A 129 5.10 -1.86 3.28
C LYS A 129 4.07 -2.60 4.14
N PRO A 130 2.86 -2.08 4.30
CA PRO A 130 1.76 -2.84 4.88
C PRO A 130 1.34 -3.99 3.95
N GLN A 131 1.10 -5.18 4.52
CA GLN A 131 0.55 -6.32 3.82
C GLN A 131 -0.98 -6.30 3.97
N ALA A 132 -1.70 -6.04 2.89
CA ALA A 132 -3.15 -5.83 2.87
C ALA A 132 -3.93 -6.94 3.59
N ALA A 133 -3.58 -8.20 3.38
CA ALA A 133 -4.28 -9.36 3.92
C ALA A 133 -4.41 -9.34 5.45
N PHE A 134 -3.41 -8.82 6.18
CA PHE A 134 -3.47 -8.74 7.66
C PHE A 134 -4.44 -7.69 8.18
N TYR A 135 -4.78 -6.72 7.36
CA TYR A 135 -5.80 -5.71 7.66
C TYR A 135 -7.17 -6.18 7.17
N GLU A 136 -7.25 -6.73 5.96
CA GLU A 136 -8.47 -7.24 5.34
C GLU A 136 -9.18 -8.30 6.19
N ARG A 137 -8.44 -9.18 6.88
CA ARG A 137 -8.99 -10.22 7.75
C ARG A 137 -9.81 -9.68 8.93
N HIS A 138 -9.67 -8.41 9.29
CA HIS A 138 -10.47 -7.72 10.30
C HIS A 138 -11.69 -6.99 9.71
N GLY A 139 -12.04 -7.26 8.44
CA GLY A 139 -13.18 -6.66 7.74
C GLY A 139 -13.03 -5.15 7.57
N TRP A 140 -14.15 -4.43 7.51
CA TRP A 140 -14.15 -2.99 7.25
C TRP A 140 -13.36 -2.18 8.30
N ARG A 141 -13.32 -2.64 9.55
CA ARG A 141 -12.53 -1.99 10.61
C ARG A 141 -11.03 -2.09 10.34
N GLY A 142 -10.55 -3.24 9.86
CA GLY A 142 -9.17 -3.41 9.46
C GLY A 142 -8.81 -2.57 8.24
N ILE A 143 -9.71 -2.45 7.27
CA ILE A 143 -9.53 -1.55 6.12
C ILE A 143 -9.44 -0.09 6.58
N ARG A 144 -10.26 0.32 7.56
CA ARG A 144 -10.15 1.66 8.17
C ARG A 144 -8.79 1.88 8.84
N SER A 145 -8.28 0.89 9.57
CA SER A 145 -6.95 0.97 10.21
C SER A 145 -5.83 1.07 9.17
N LEU A 146 -5.95 0.35 8.04
CA LEU A 146 -5.03 0.46 6.90
C LEU A 146 -5.07 1.87 6.31
N ALA A 147 -6.26 2.43 6.06
CA ALA A 147 -6.41 3.78 5.53
C ALA A 147 -5.77 4.82 6.47
N ARG A 148 -6.01 4.73 7.77
CA ARG A 148 -5.37 5.59 8.79
C ARG A 148 -3.84 5.46 8.78
N LEU A 149 -3.32 4.24 8.70
CA LEU A 149 -1.88 3.99 8.61
C LEU A 149 -1.29 4.68 7.38
N VAL A 150 -1.91 4.50 6.21
CA VAL A 150 -1.46 5.09 4.94
C VAL A 150 -1.45 6.62 5.04
N GLU A 151 -2.53 7.22 5.49
CA GLU A 151 -2.65 8.67 5.66
C GLU A 151 -1.58 9.21 6.62
N SER A 152 -1.40 8.57 7.80
CA SER A 152 -0.42 8.98 8.80
C SER A 152 1.01 8.85 8.31
N CYS A 153 1.35 7.75 7.62
CA CYS A 153 2.69 7.55 7.04
C CYS A 153 3.00 8.63 6.00
N ARG A 154 2.08 8.90 5.07
CA ARG A 154 2.25 9.92 4.04
C ARG A 154 2.35 11.33 4.65
N GLY A 155 1.52 11.63 5.64
CA GLY A 155 1.60 12.89 6.41
C GLY A 155 2.93 13.08 7.12
N ALA A 156 3.59 11.98 7.51
CA ALA A 156 4.94 11.98 8.10
C ALA A 156 6.08 11.94 7.06
N GLY A 157 5.78 11.96 5.76
CA GLY A 157 6.76 11.94 4.67
C GLY A 157 7.35 10.57 4.35
N LEU A 158 6.71 9.48 4.81
CA LEU A 158 7.04 8.11 4.44
C LEU A 158 6.37 7.74 3.12
N LEU A 159 7.06 7.01 2.27
CA LEU A 159 6.46 6.37 1.09
C LEU A 159 5.78 5.06 1.50
N VAL A 160 4.56 4.86 1.02
CA VAL A 160 3.77 3.66 1.31
C VAL A 160 3.67 2.77 0.07
N LEU A 161 4.26 1.57 0.14
CA LEU A 161 4.13 0.51 -0.84
C LEU A 161 3.12 -0.52 -0.30
N LEU A 162 1.90 -0.57 -0.84
CA LEU A 162 0.90 -1.54 -0.41
C LEU A 162 1.15 -2.92 -1.03
N ASP A 163 1.42 -3.91 -0.19
CA ASP A 163 1.57 -5.29 -0.66
C ASP A 163 0.20 -5.98 -0.74
N ALA A 164 -0.51 -5.77 -1.86
CA ALA A 164 -1.89 -6.24 -2.08
C ALA A 164 -1.97 -7.36 -3.12
N LYS A 165 -0.98 -7.50 -3.99
CA LYS A 165 -0.91 -8.50 -5.07
C LYS A 165 -2.22 -8.58 -5.87
N ARG A 166 -2.79 -7.39 -6.23
CA ARG A 166 -4.00 -7.34 -7.05
C ARG A 166 -3.68 -7.77 -8.48
N GLY A 167 -4.68 -8.27 -9.17
CA GLY A 167 -4.56 -8.67 -10.57
C GLY A 167 -5.90 -9.13 -11.08
N ASP A 168 -6.38 -8.48 -12.17
CA ASP A 168 -7.62 -8.80 -12.85
C ASP A 168 -7.56 -8.22 -14.27
N ILE A 169 -8.67 -8.26 -14.99
CA ILE A 169 -8.83 -7.77 -16.36
C ILE A 169 -9.78 -6.57 -16.43
N GLY A 170 -9.64 -5.74 -17.45
CA GLY A 170 -10.60 -4.70 -17.84
C GLY A 170 -11.03 -3.79 -16.70
N SER A 171 -12.35 -3.63 -16.50
CA SER A 171 -12.93 -2.73 -15.50
C SER A 171 -12.60 -3.11 -14.05
N THR A 172 -12.35 -4.39 -13.74
CA THR A 172 -11.93 -4.81 -12.41
C THR A 172 -10.50 -4.35 -12.11
N SER A 173 -9.59 -4.47 -13.07
CA SER A 173 -8.23 -3.88 -12.96
C SER A 173 -8.30 -2.37 -12.75
N GLN A 174 -9.19 -1.68 -13.48
CA GLN A 174 -9.42 -0.24 -13.34
C GLN A 174 -9.92 0.10 -11.91
N ALA A 175 -10.87 -0.66 -11.38
CA ALA A 175 -11.39 -0.44 -10.03
C ALA A 175 -10.31 -0.60 -8.94
N TYR A 176 -9.39 -1.57 -9.08
CA TYR A 176 -8.23 -1.68 -8.19
C TYR A 176 -7.28 -0.48 -8.32
N ALA A 177 -7.06 0.02 -9.53
CA ALA A 177 -6.25 1.20 -9.75
C ALA A 177 -6.85 2.43 -9.04
N GLU A 178 -8.14 2.66 -9.19
CA GLU A 178 -8.89 3.77 -8.56
C GLU A 178 -8.94 3.64 -7.04
N ALA A 179 -8.99 2.43 -6.49
CA ALA A 179 -9.00 2.21 -5.06
C ALA A 179 -7.70 2.64 -4.37
N TYR A 180 -6.54 2.54 -5.04
CA TYR A 180 -5.23 2.69 -4.41
C TYR A 180 -4.33 3.77 -5.02
N LEU A 181 -4.48 4.13 -6.29
CA LEU A 181 -3.54 5.00 -6.99
C LEU A 181 -4.16 6.37 -7.31
N GLY A 182 -3.42 7.40 -6.97
CA GLY A 182 -3.82 8.79 -7.22
C GLY A 182 -4.40 9.50 -6.00
N PRO A 183 -4.51 10.83 -6.05
CA PRO A 183 -4.92 11.65 -4.92
C PRO A 183 -6.40 11.47 -4.53
N ASP A 184 -7.21 11.01 -5.46
CA ASP A 184 -8.65 10.73 -5.33
C ASP A 184 -8.95 9.25 -4.97
N ALA A 185 -7.93 8.41 -4.77
CA ALA A 185 -8.10 7.03 -4.36
C ALA A 185 -8.66 6.92 -2.94
N GLY A 186 -9.44 5.87 -2.67
CA GLY A 186 -10.00 5.61 -1.34
C GLY A 186 -8.93 5.34 -0.27
N ILE A 187 -7.81 4.72 -0.67
CA ILE A 187 -6.61 4.49 0.16
C ILE A 187 -5.39 4.86 -0.70
N PRO A 188 -5.01 6.15 -0.79
CA PRO A 188 -4.00 6.63 -1.71
C PRO A 188 -2.59 6.20 -1.27
N VAL A 189 -1.98 5.25 -1.97
CA VAL A 189 -0.62 4.77 -1.73
C VAL A 189 0.36 5.26 -2.80
N ASP A 190 1.67 5.21 -2.48
CA ASP A 190 2.72 5.61 -3.42
C ASP A 190 3.07 4.51 -4.41
N ALA A 191 2.85 3.24 -4.03
CA ALA A 191 3.00 2.10 -4.92
C ALA A 191 2.15 0.91 -4.46
N ILE A 192 1.87 -0.01 -5.39
CA ILE A 192 1.13 -1.26 -5.14
C ILE A 192 1.83 -2.46 -5.77
N THR A 193 1.73 -3.63 -5.13
CA THR A 193 2.13 -4.88 -5.77
C THR A 193 0.98 -5.51 -6.56
N VAL A 194 1.28 -6.09 -7.72
CA VAL A 194 0.31 -6.73 -8.62
C VAL A 194 0.80 -8.11 -9.06
N THR A 195 -0.14 -9.02 -9.34
CA THR A 195 0.16 -10.35 -9.87
C THR A 195 -0.15 -10.41 -11.37
N PRO A 196 0.78 -10.91 -12.21
CA PRO A 196 0.61 -10.94 -13.66
C PRO A 196 -0.01 -12.24 -14.18
N TYR A 197 -0.61 -13.08 -13.34
CA TYR A 197 -1.08 -14.42 -13.73
C TYR A 197 -2.11 -14.40 -14.87
N LEU A 198 -2.88 -13.33 -15.00
CA LEU A 198 -3.84 -13.11 -16.09
C LEU A 198 -3.22 -12.46 -17.35
N GLY A 199 -1.90 -12.34 -17.38
CA GLY A 199 -1.14 -11.73 -18.46
C GLY A 199 -0.70 -10.29 -18.14
N PHE A 200 0.48 -9.90 -18.67
CA PHE A 200 1.04 -8.57 -18.42
C PHE A 200 0.13 -7.46 -18.95
N ALA A 201 -0.41 -7.63 -20.17
CA ALA A 201 -1.30 -6.64 -20.79
C ALA A 201 -2.63 -6.43 -20.02
N ALA A 202 -3.08 -7.41 -19.24
CA ALA A 202 -4.27 -7.26 -18.40
C ALA A 202 -4.10 -6.23 -17.27
N MET A 203 -2.86 -5.92 -16.90
CA MET A 203 -2.53 -4.91 -15.89
C MET A 203 -2.54 -3.47 -16.43
N GLN A 204 -2.73 -3.27 -17.75
CA GLN A 204 -2.61 -1.95 -18.38
C GLN A 204 -3.39 -0.83 -17.66
N PRO A 205 -4.65 -1.04 -17.20
CA PRO A 205 -5.38 0.00 -16.47
C PRO A 205 -4.67 0.45 -15.18
N ILE A 206 -4.00 -0.49 -14.46
CA ILE A 206 -3.22 -0.17 -13.25
C ILE A 206 -1.94 0.61 -13.63
N LEU A 207 -1.26 0.19 -14.70
CA LEU A 207 -0.03 0.85 -15.18
C LEU A 207 -0.33 2.29 -15.63
N ASP A 208 -1.38 2.49 -16.42
CA ASP A 208 -1.77 3.81 -16.91
C ASP A 208 -2.14 4.75 -15.74
N ARG A 209 -2.89 4.25 -14.75
CA ARG A 209 -3.24 5.03 -13.58
C ARG A 209 -2.03 5.38 -12.73
N ALA A 210 -1.08 4.45 -12.55
CA ALA A 210 0.15 4.70 -11.81
C ALA A 210 0.99 5.81 -12.48
N VAL A 211 1.13 5.78 -13.79
CA VAL A 211 1.82 6.83 -14.57
C VAL A 211 1.12 8.18 -14.40
N ALA A 212 -0.20 8.21 -14.56
CA ALA A 212 -0.99 9.44 -14.44
C ALA A 212 -0.95 10.05 -13.03
N SER A 213 -0.57 9.28 -12.01
CA SER A 213 -0.56 9.66 -10.59
C SER A 213 0.85 9.76 -9.99
N ASP A 214 1.91 9.68 -10.80
CA ASP A 214 3.30 9.60 -10.31
C ASP A 214 3.50 8.48 -9.26
N ALA A 215 2.75 7.39 -9.36
CA ALA A 215 2.82 6.23 -8.48
C ALA A 215 3.65 5.09 -9.09
N GLY A 216 4.00 4.09 -8.27
CA GLY A 216 4.73 2.89 -8.69
C GLY A 216 3.86 1.64 -8.72
N VAL A 217 4.23 0.69 -9.59
CA VAL A 217 3.64 -0.65 -9.61
C VAL A 217 4.75 -1.69 -9.53
N PHE A 218 4.63 -2.65 -8.61
CA PHE A 218 5.58 -3.75 -8.51
C PHE A 218 4.92 -5.06 -8.95
N VAL A 219 5.35 -5.57 -10.09
CA VAL A 219 4.86 -6.82 -10.66
C VAL A 219 5.57 -8.00 -9.99
N VAL A 220 4.82 -9.00 -9.52
CA VAL A 220 5.40 -10.23 -8.99
C VAL A 220 6.00 -11.04 -10.13
N THR A 221 7.33 -11.04 -10.25
CA THR A 221 8.08 -11.80 -11.27
C THR A 221 8.75 -13.03 -10.68
N ARG A 222 9.42 -12.85 -9.51
CA ARG A 222 10.03 -13.95 -8.75
C ARG A 222 9.69 -13.77 -7.27
N SER A 223 8.87 -14.66 -6.72
CA SER A 223 8.56 -14.67 -5.29
C SER A 223 9.67 -15.35 -4.48
N SER A 224 9.70 -15.08 -3.16
CA SER A 224 10.71 -15.66 -2.26
C SER A 224 10.41 -17.07 -1.79
N ASN A 225 9.18 -17.58 -1.99
CA ASN A 225 8.74 -18.91 -1.56
C ASN A 225 9.09 -19.98 -2.59
N ALA A 226 9.37 -21.19 -2.13
CA ALA A 226 9.82 -22.29 -2.96
C ALA A 226 8.76 -22.76 -3.97
N GLU A 227 7.49 -22.75 -3.59
CA GLU A 227 6.36 -23.21 -4.43
C GLU A 227 6.21 -22.39 -5.72
N GLY A 228 6.58 -21.10 -5.67
CA GLY A 228 6.51 -20.20 -6.82
C GLY A 228 7.46 -20.61 -7.96
N ARG A 229 8.54 -21.34 -7.65
CA ARG A 229 9.57 -21.71 -8.64
C ARG A 229 9.01 -22.53 -9.80
N ALA A 230 8.13 -23.49 -9.54
CA ALA A 230 7.56 -24.35 -10.58
C ALA A 230 6.88 -23.53 -11.69
N LEU A 231 6.16 -22.46 -11.34
CA LEU A 231 5.53 -21.55 -12.29
C LEU A 231 6.52 -20.55 -12.89
N GLN A 232 7.31 -19.90 -12.05
CA GLN A 232 8.13 -18.74 -12.45
C GLN A 232 9.32 -19.13 -13.31
N SER A 233 9.87 -20.37 -13.11
CA SER A 233 10.92 -20.93 -13.96
C SER A 233 10.39 -21.81 -15.11
N ALA A 234 9.07 -21.98 -15.24
CA ALA A 234 8.51 -22.65 -16.41
C ALA A 234 8.92 -21.90 -17.69
N ARG A 235 9.14 -22.67 -18.78
CA ARG A 235 9.59 -22.09 -20.05
C ARG A 235 8.45 -22.00 -21.04
N HIS A 236 8.41 -20.89 -21.76
CA HIS A 236 7.59 -20.73 -22.95
C HIS A 236 8.14 -21.56 -24.12
N ALA A 237 7.40 -21.66 -25.22
CA ALA A 237 7.82 -22.40 -26.40
C ALA A 237 9.16 -21.89 -27.02
N ASP A 238 9.48 -20.61 -26.80
CA ASP A 238 10.74 -19.97 -27.19
C ASP A 238 11.89 -20.20 -26.19
N THR A 239 11.70 -21.08 -25.20
CA THR A 239 12.67 -21.41 -24.14
C THR A 239 12.92 -20.30 -23.10
N VAL A 240 12.26 -19.15 -23.19
CA VAL A 240 12.33 -18.07 -22.21
C VAL A 240 11.50 -18.42 -20.97
N THR A 241 12.03 -18.18 -19.76
CA THR A 241 11.26 -18.43 -18.55
C THR A 241 10.16 -17.39 -18.34
N VAL A 242 9.12 -17.77 -17.57
CA VAL A 242 8.01 -16.84 -17.20
C VAL A 242 8.58 -15.59 -16.51
N GLU A 243 9.50 -15.74 -15.53
CA GLU A 243 10.12 -14.61 -14.85
C GLU A 243 10.92 -13.72 -15.80
N GLN A 244 11.68 -14.30 -16.73
CA GLN A 244 12.44 -13.58 -17.75
C GLN A 244 11.51 -12.81 -18.71
N HIS A 245 10.43 -13.46 -19.17
CA HIS A 245 9.43 -12.82 -20.04
C HIS A 245 8.78 -11.61 -19.35
N LEU A 246 8.43 -11.74 -18.06
CA LEU A 246 7.86 -10.64 -17.29
C LEU A 246 8.85 -9.48 -17.11
N VAL A 247 10.11 -9.76 -16.80
CA VAL A 247 11.16 -8.73 -16.70
C VAL A 247 11.35 -8.02 -18.03
N ALA A 248 11.31 -8.74 -19.15
CA ALA A 248 11.44 -8.15 -20.50
C ALA A 248 10.23 -7.23 -20.83
N ASN A 249 9.00 -7.63 -20.47
CA ASN A 249 7.82 -6.78 -20.62
C ASN A 249 7.92 -5.49 -19.79
N ILE A 250 8.39 -5.59 -18.54
CA ILE A 250 8.63 -4.42 -17.68
C ILE A 250 9.68 -3.51 -18.31
N ALA A 251 10.76 -4.09 -18.82
CA ALA A 251 11.83 -3.32 -19.49
C ALA A 251 11.32 -2.54 -20.70
N ALA A 252 10.55 -3.20 -21.57
CA ALA A 252 9.96 -2.57 -22.75
C ALA A 252 9.04 -1.39 -22.36
N GLU A 253 8.18 -1.59 -21.38
CA GLU A 253 7.25 -0.56 -20.92
C GLU A 253 7.96 0.60 -20.20
N ASN A 254 8.94 0.33 -19.34
CA ASN A 254 9.73 1.37 -18.67
C ASN A 254 10.54 2.19 -19.68
N ASN A 255 11.11 1.58 -20.70
CA ASN A 255 11.84 2.30 -21.76
C ASN A 255 10.91 3.20 -22.59
N ARG A 256 9.66 2.78 -22.77
CA ARG A 256 8.63 3.60 -23.43
C ARG A 256 8.18 4.78 -22.56
N LEU A 257 7.95 4.54 -21.25
CA LEU A 257 7.39 5.52 -20.32
C LEU A 257 8.42 6.51 -19.78
N ALA A 258 9.66 6.06 -19.58
CA ALA A 258 10.72 6.83 -18.94
C ALA A 258 12.07 6.63 -19.66
N PRO A 259 12.22 7.05 -20.94
CA PRO A 259 13.45 6.86 -21.69
C PRO A 259 14.64 7.53 -20.97
N GLY A 260 15.70 6.77 -20.73
CA GLY A 260 16.92 7.23 -20.05
C GLY A 260 16.81 7.46 -18.54
N ARG A 261 15.68 7.07 -17.91
CA ARG A 261 15.45 7.17 -16.46
C ARG A 261 14.85 5.87 -15.93
N VAL A 262 14.93 5.65 -14.60
CA VAL A 262 14.25 4.53 -13.96
C VAL A 262 12.73 4.73 -14.07
N GLY A 263 12.06 3.72 -14.61
CA GLY A 263 10.62 3.77 -14.88
C GLY A 263 9.76 3.49 -13.64
N PRO A 264 8.45 3.70 -13.76
CA PRO A 264 7.48 3.54 -12.65
C PRO A 264 7.14 2.07 -12.36
N ILE A 265 7.49 1.14 -13.26
CA ILE A 265 7.15 -0.28 -13.10
C ILE A 265 8.35 -1.01 -12.51
N GLY A 266 8.19 -1.50 -11.29
CA GLY A 266 9.15 -2.32 -10.59
C GLY A 266 8.80 -3.81 -10.64
N SER A 267 9.68 -4.61 -10.06
CA SER A 267 9.52 -6.06 -9.92
C SER A 267 9.61 -6.47 -8.45
N VAL A 268 8.73 -7.34 -8.01
CA VAL A 268 8.98 -8.15 -6.81
C VAL A 268 9.89 -9.29 -7.22
N PHE A 269 11.13 -9.28 -6.72
CA PHE A 269 12.15 -10.24 -7.11
C PHE A 269 12.89 -10.79 -5.89
N GLY A 270 12.58 -12.04 -5.53
CA GLY A 270 13.13 -12.72 -4.35
C GLY A 270 14.60 -13.09 -4.53
N PRO A 271 15.51 -12.62 -3.65
CA PRO A 271 16.93 -12.92 -3.73
C PRO A 271 17.30 -14.33 -3.21
N THR A 272 16.38 -15.04 -2.57
CA THR A 272 16.60 -16.35 -1.94
C THR A 272 17.00 -17.46 -2.92
N HIS A 273 16.75 -17.26 -4.21
CA HIS A 273 17.08 -18.21 -5.27
C HIS A 273 18.35 -17.83 -6.06
N GLY A 274 19.12 -16.86 -5.57
CA GLY A 274 20.33 -16.36 -6.22
C GLY A 274 20.06 -15.43 -7.41
N PRO A 275 21.12 -14.88 -8.02
CA PRO A 275 21.01 -14.04 -9.22
C PRO A 275 20.45 -14.83 -10.39
N PRO A 276 19.75 -14.18 -11.35
CA PRO A 276 19.43 -14.84 -12.61
C PRO A 276 20.69 -15.09 -13.42
N THR A 277 20.71 -16.21 -14.15
CA THR A 277 21.85 -16.57 -15.02
C THR A 277 21.60 -16.23 -16.49
N ASP A 278 20.34 -16.08 -16.88
CA ASP A 278 19.92 -16.06 -18.26
C ASP A 278 19.44 -14.67 -18.73
N PHE A 279 19.40 -13.66 -17.84
CA PHE A 279 18.96 -12.31 -18.17
C PHE A 279 19.53 -11.26 -17.22
N ASP A 280 19.64 -10.02 -17.73
CA ASP A 280 20.16 -8.87 -17.00
C ASP A 280 19.04 -8.12 -16.26
N LEU A 281 19.17 -8.00 -14.94
CA LEU A 281 18.21 -7.24 -14.10
C LEU A 281 18.31 -5.73 -14.36
N ARG A 282 19.51 -5.20 -14.66
CA ARG A 282 19.69 -3.77 -14.92
C ARG A 282 18.90 -3.31 -16.16
N ALA A 283 18.80 -4.18 -17.17
CA ALA A 283 18.03 -3.91 -18.39
C ALA A 283 16.53 -3.68 -18.13
N MET A 284 15.98 -4.16 -17.00
CA MET A 284 14.58 -3.92 -16.64
C MET A 284 14.23 -2.43 -16.49
N ASN A 285 15.22 -1.61 -16.19
CA ASN A 285 15.08 -0.16 -16.03
C ASN A 285 13.97 0.26 -15.02
N GLY A 286 13.84 -0.48 -13.93
CA GLY A 286 12.88 -0.25 -12.83
C GLY A 286 13.47 -0.58 -11.47
N LEU A 287 12.68 -0.38 -10.42
CA LEU A 287 13.06 -0.72 -9.06
C LEU A 287 12.75 -2.19 -8.74
N PHE A 288 13.50 -2.77 -7.80
CA PHE A 288 13.29 -4.13 -7.31
C PHE A 288 12.82 -4.09 -5.86
N LEU A 289 11.68 -4.68 -5.57
CA LEU A 289 11.29 -5.04 -4.21
C LEU A 289 11.85 -6.44 -3.93
N ALA A 290 12.86 -6.52 -3.07
CA ALA A 290 13.53 -7.76 -2.68
C ALA A 290 12.98 -8.27 -1.33
N PRO A 291 11.96 -9.17 -1.32
CA PRO A 291 11.37 -9.69 -0.11
C PRO A 291 12.22 -10.76 0.55
N GLY A 292 11.95 -11.04 1.84
CA GLY A 292 12.47 -12.20 2.54
C GLY A 292 13.73 -11.95 3.38
N VAL A 293 14.14 -10.68 3.56
CA VAL A 293 15.28 -10.36 4.42
C VAL A 293 15.00 -10.78 5.87
N GLY A 294 15.91 -11.55 6.43
CA GLY A 294 15.81 -12.13 7.76
C GLY A 294 14.94 -13.40 7.78
N ALA A 295 13.64 -13.27 7.98
CA ALA A 295 12.75 -14.39 8.28
C ALA A 295 12.61 -15.47 7.17
N GLN A 296 12.94 -15.16 5.92
CA GLN A 296 12.94 -16.13 4.81
C GLN A 296 14.35 -16.48 4.34
N GLY A 297 15.37 -16.15 5.12
CA GLY A 297 16.76 -16.54 4.90
C GLY A 297 17.58 -15.60 4.01
N ALA A 298 16.99 -14.54 3.42
CA ALA A 298 17.81 -13.56 2.72
C ALA A 298 18.61 -12.72 3.72
N THR A 299 19.88 -12.51 3.41
CA THR A 299 20.80 -11.65 4.17
C THR A 299 21.17 -10.41 3.34
N PRO A 300 21.75 -9.36 3.94
CA PRO A 300 22.31 -8.26 3.15
C PRO A 300 23.28 -8.72 2.04
N ALA A 301 24.11 -9.73 2.34
CA ALA A 301 25.05 -10.29 1.36
C ALA A 301 24.34 -11.02 0.19
N THR A 302 23.28 -11.79 0.47
CA THR A 302 22.52 -12.46 -0.61
C THR A 302 21.73 -11.45 -1.45
N VAL A 303 21.25 -10.37 -0.84
CA VAL A 303 20.63 -9.25 -1.59
C VAL A 303 21.67 -8.60 -2.51
N ALA A 304 22.84 -8.24 -1.99
CA ALA A 304 23.92 -7.64 -2.78
C ALA A 304 24.36 -8.53 -3.93
N ALA A 305 24.57 -9.83 -3.68
CA ALA A 305 24.94 -10.78 -4.71
C ALA A 305 23.87 -10.94 -5.82
N CYS A 306 22.57 -10.93 -5.43
CA CYS A 306 21.48 -11.05 -6.40
C CYS A 306 21.36 -9.82 -7.33
N PHE A 307 21.68 -8.64 -6.83
CA PHE A 307 21.50 -7.36 -7.54
C PHE A 307 22.84 -6.65 -7.80
N ALA A 308 23.93 -7.40 -7.95
CA ALA A 308 25.26 -6.82 -8.13
C ALA A 308 25.35 -5.82 -9.30
N ASP A 309 24.61 -6.08 -10.37
CA ASP A 309 24.59 -5.20 -11.57
C ASP A 309 23.69 -3.97 -11.41
N CYS A 310 22.82 -3.91 -10.38
CA CYS A 310 21.88 -2.81 -10.19
C CYS A 310 21.61 -2.49 -8.69
N PRO A 311 22.64 -2.35 -7.84
CA PRO A 311 22.50 -2.18 -6.40
C PRO A 311 21.76 -0.88 -6.02
N ASP A 312 21.79 0.12 -6.88
CA ASP A 312 21.12 1.42 -6.75
C ASP A 312 19.60 1.36 -6.93
N ARG A 313 19.05 0.19 -7.34
CA ARG A 313 17.63 0.00 -7.66
C ARG A 313 16.88 -0.92 -6.69
N VAL A 314 17.51 -1.28 -5.56
CA VAL A 314 16.98 -2.29 -4.64
C VAL A 314 16.26 -1.66 -3.46
N LEU A 315 15.07 -2.18 -3.20
CA LEU A 315 14.26 -1.98 -2.00
C LEU A 315 14.17 -3.31 -1.24
N ALA A 316 15.04 -3.49 -0.24
CA ALA A 316 15.13 -4.74 0.53
C ALA A 316 14.07 -4.76 1.65
N SER A 317 13.14 -5.72 1.61
CA SER A 317 12.01 -5.75 2.53
C SER A 317 12.19 -6.77 3.66
N ALA A 318 12.06 -6.28 4.89
CA ALA A 318 12.03 -7.07 6.12
C ALA A 318 10.78 -6.74 6.95
N SER A 319 10.15 -7.74 7.53
CA SER A 319 8.96 -7.60 8.38
C SER A 319 9.13 -8.38 9.68
N ARG A 320 8.91 -9.68 9.68
CA ARG A 320 8.91 -10.54 10.88
C ARG A 320 10.16 -10.40 11.74
N SER A 321 11.35 -10.32 11.13
CA SER A 321 12.62 -10.17 11.85
C SER A 321 12.73 -8.83 12.57
N LEU A 322 12.18 -7.76 12.00
CA LEU A 322 12.13 -6.45 12.63
C LEU A 322 11.04 -6.38 13.70
N LEU A 323 9.83 -6.88 13.39
CA LEU A 323 8.70 -6.83 14.31
C LEU A 323 8.91 -7.72 15.56
N ALA A 324 9.75 -8.74 15.47
CA ALA A 324 10.05 -9.64 16.60
C ALA A 324 10.65 -8.93 17.83
N VAL A 325 11.27 -7.74 17.68
CA VAL A 325 11.84 -6.98 18.81
C VAL A 325 10.86 -6.02 19.48
N GLY A 326 9.63 -5.90 18.94
CA GLY A 326 8.58 -5.03 19.48
C GLY A 326 7.97 -5.57 20.80
N PRO A 327 7.01 -4.84 21.37
CA PRO A 327 6.30 -3.67 20.82
C PRO A 327 6.96 -2.30 21.08
N ASP A 328 8.12 -2.21 21.71
CA ASP A 328 8.78 -0.93 22.01
C ASP A 328 9.19 -0.19 20.72
N PRO A 329 8.65 1.02 20.42
CA PRO A 329 8.95 1.74 19.18
C PRO A 329 10.45 2.10 19.06
N SER A 330 11.15 2.36 20.15
CA SER A 330 12.57 2.72 20.14
C SER A 330 13.43 1.51 19.73
N ARG A 331 13.10 0.32 20.22
CA ARG A 331 13.77 -0.94 19.83
C ARG A 331 13.51 -1.28 18.36
N LEU A 332 12.26 -1.13 17.90
CA LEU A 332 11.90 -1.32 16.50
C LEU A 332 12.64 -0.35 15.59
N ARG A 333 12.70 0.93 15.95
CA ARG A 333 13.43 1.98 15.24
C ARG A 333 14.92 1.65 15.15
N HIS A 334 15.55 1.32 16.27
CA HIS A 334 16.97 0.95 16.30
C HIS A 334 17.26 -0.27 15.41
N SER A 335 16.44 -1.33 15.50
CA SER A 335 16.58 -2.53 14.66
C SER A 335 16.45 -2.21 13.17
N ALA A 336 15.48 -1.37 12.79
CA ALA A 336 15.30 -0.93 11.41
C ALA A 336 16.49 -0.11 10.89
N GLN A 337 16.99 0.84 11.68
CA GLN A 337 18.16 1.65 11.32
C GLN A 337 19.43 0.80 11.18
N THR A 338 19.65 -0.15 12.09
CA THR A 338 20.78 -1.09 12.01
C THR A 338 20.74 -1.94 10.75
N LEU A 339 19.58 -2.52 10.44
CA LEU A 339 19.41 -3.32 9.21
C LEU A 339 19.56 -2.46 7.95
N ALA A 340 19.02 -1.23 7.97
CA ALA A 340 19.17 -0.30 6.84
C ALA A 340 20.63 0.06 6.57
N ALA A 341 21.45 0.23 7.64
CA ALA A 341 22.88 0.46 7.52
C ALA A 341 23.59 -0.75 6.90
N HIS A 342 23.35 -1.96 7.42
CA HIS A 342 23.95 -3.19 6.88
C HIS A 342 23.59 -3.43 5.40
N LEU A 343 22.35 -3.17 5.01
CA LEU A 343 21.91 -3.27 3.62
C LEU A 343 22.60 -2.21 2.74
N ARG A 344 22.72 -0.99 3.24
CA ARG A 344 23.41 0.09 2.52
C ARG A 344 24.89 -0.25 2.29
N ASP A 345 25.56 -0.77 3.30
CA ASP A 345 26.98 -1.13 3.20
C ASP A 345 27.18 -2.29 2.22
N ALA A 346 26.34 -3.34 2.32
CA ALA A 346 26.41 -4.49 1.42
C ALA A 346 26.13 -4.13 -0.06
N LEU A 347 25.24 -3.18 -0.33
CA LEU A 347 24.89 -2.75 -1.70
C LEU A 347 25.86 -1.71 -2.28
N ARG A 348 26.82 -1.20 -1.50
CA ARG A 348 27.88 -0.27 -1.96
C ARG A 348 29.17 -0.98 -2.37
N THR A 349 29.36 -2.21 -1.93
CA THR A 349 30.53 -3.05 -2.23
C THR A 349 30.34 -3.82 -3.52
#